data_0dd4b1594a5721ee9268dd93ddb407b5
#
_entry.id   0dd4b1594a5721ee9268dd93ddb407b5
#
_cell.length_a   1.000
_cell.length_b   1.000
_cell.length_c   1.000
_cell.angle_alpha   90.00
_cell.angle_beta   90.00
_cell.angle_gamma   90.00
#
_symmetry.space_group_name_H-M   'P 1'
#
loop_
_entity.id
_entity.type
_entity.pdbx_description
1 polymer ?
#
loop_
_entity_poly.entity_id
_entity_poly.type
_entity_poly.pdbx_seq_one_letter_code
_entity_poly.pdbx_strand_id
1 'polypeptide(L)'
;MKKPAPTQQPTNQKDGLKAWIVFLGGGLAYCMAMCARTSFGVAVPWADQRFGLSSAQLAVFIMGQLAVYAAAQIPVGLLLDRYGSRKVLTCGLIIVGLGQLALAQAHTFPTALAARALVGAGDATAFIGVVRFLPAWFSASRVPLLTQITNVGGQIGQVISAFPVVWWLHDYGWSTSFNLVALAVFMAAVATAVLVRDDPSGTKTPVAQTESVRRSMGAVLRNRATWVGWMIHATAAFPFNVIALMWGSAWMRQGMHLSDTVSATMLSLEGLFLVAAGIPAGIISGRWPRRRLQTCLAAYAISVLTWVVGLALSPSAAAALIAIIGAAIASCVGALGFDIVREYTQRSRWGVAIGTVNTGGFVSSIIAVELVGLILDLRGGARTGGDFIVAFGAMGVIIAVLVVSLLIVSRRLHPQVGIPQES
;
A
#
# COMPACT_ATOMS: atom_id res chain seq x y z
N MET A 1 -11.30 22.59 -49.62
CA MET A 1 -10.90 21.58 -48.61
C MET A 1 -11.57 21.90 -47.27
N LYS A 2 -12.64 21.16 -46.90
CA LYS A 2 -13.30 21.29 -45.57
C LYS A 2 -12.42 20.64 -44.51
N LYS A 3 -12.04 21.41 -43.47
CA LYS A 3 -11.42 20.84 -42.25
C LYS A 3 -12.33 19.75 -41.67
N PRO A 4 -11.82 18.55 -41.34
CA PRO A 4 -12.62 17.58 -40.64
C PRO A 4 -13.02 18.16 -39.28
N ALA A 5 -14.30 18.02 -38.92
CA ALA A 5 -14.81 18.41 -37.62
C ALA A 5 -14.10 17.62 -36.53
N PRO A 6 -13.81 18.22 -35.37
CA PRO A 6 -13.24 17.49 -34.24
C PRO A 6 -14.27 16.43 -33.79
N THR A 7 -13.88 15.16 -33.86
CA THR A 7 -14.63 14.07 -33.32
C THR A 7 -14.72 14.27 -31.79
N GLN A 8 -15.86 14.76 -31.33
CA GLN A 8 -16.20 14.81 -29.91
C GLN A 8 -16.19 13.36 -29.39
N GLN A 9 -15.20 13.01 -28.59
CA GLN A 9 -15.24 11.78 -27.82
C GLN A 9 -16.44 11.86 -26.87
N PRO A 10 -17.22 10.78 -26.70
CA PRO A 10 -18.39 10.82 -25.85
C PRO A 10 -17.97 10.99 -24.38
N THR A 11 -18.10 12.21 -23.86
CA THR A 11 -17.87 12.59 -22.46
C THR A 11 -18.80 11.87 -21.47
N ASN A 12 -19.73 11.07 -21.97
CA ASN A 12 -20.83 10.48 -21.19
C ASN A 12 -20.54 9.07 -20.62
N GLN A 13 -19.32 8.54 -20.74
CA GLN A 13 -18.98 7.19 -20.24
C GLN A 13 -18.18 7.20 -18.93
N LYS A 14 -17.56 8.32 -18.53
CA LYS A 14 -16.90 8.46 -17.24
C LYS A 14 -17.93 8.60 -16.12
N ASP A 15 -17.61 8.02 -14.96
CA ASP A 15 -18.45 8.07 -13.76
C ASP A 15 -19.82 7.33 -13.84
N GLY A 16 -20.09 6.61 -14.92
CA GLY A 16 -21.33 5.85 -15.11
C GLY A 16 -21.36 4.53 -14.35
N LEU A 17 -22.52 3.85 -14.36
CA LEU A 17 -22.72 2.57 -13.66
C LEU A 17 -21.65 1.51 -14.02
N LYS A 18 -21.24 1.43 -15.28
CA LYS A 18 -20.17 0.51 -15.72
C LYS A 18 -18.83 0.81 -15.03
N ALA A 19 -18.50 2.09 -14.82
CA ALA A 19 -17.29 2.48 -14.12
C ALA A 19 -17.31 1.98 -12.66
N TRP A 20 -18.45 2.08 -11.99
CA TRP A 20 -18.61 1.58 -10.62
C TRP A 20 -18.54 0.05 -10.55
N ILE A 21 -19.09 -0.68 -11.51
CA ILE A 21 -18.96 -2.15 -11.58
C ILE A 21 -17.49 -2.56 -11.74
N VAL A 22 -16.75 -1.88 -12.63
CA VAL A 22 -15.31 -2.12 -12.81
C VAL A 22 -14.54 -1.80 -11.55
N PHE A 23 -14.86 -0.70 -10.88
CA PHE A 23 -14.23 -0.31 -9.62
C PHE A 23 -14.49 -1.30 -8.49
N LEU A 24 -15.72 -1.76 -8.34
CA LEU A 24 -16.07 -2.79 -7.34
C LEU A 24 -15.35 -4.12 -7.62
N GLY A 25 -15.23 -4.51 -8.90
CA GLY A 25 -14.45 -5.70 -9.28
C GLY A 25 -12.97 -5.57 -8.92
N GLY A 26 -12.36 -4.40 -9.15
CA GLY A 26 -11.00 -4.10 -8.73
C GLY A 26 -10.85 -4.00 -7.21
N GLY A 27 -11.81 -3.38 -6.54
CA GLY A 27 -11.86 -3.29 -5.08
C GLY A 27 -11.94 -4.67 -4.41
N LEU A 28 -12.77 -5.57 -4.95
CA LEU A 28 -12.84 -6.96 -4.51
C LEU A 28 -11.50 -7.68 -4.71
N ALA A 29 -10.85 -7.47 -5.85
CA ALA A 29 -9.52 -8.03 -6.11
C ALA A 29 -8.51 -7.62 -5.04
N TYR A 30 -8.45 -6.33 -4.72
CA TYR A 30 -7.52 -5.82 -3.71
C TYR A 30 -7.91 -6.26 -2.29
N CYS A 31 -9.20 -6.26 -1.95
CA CYS A 31 -9.70 -6.76 -0.67
C CYS A 31 -9.27 -8.21 -0.43
N MET A 32 -9.44 -9.10 -1.41
CA MET A 32 -9.09 -10.50 -1.29
C MET A 32 -7.57 -10.74 -1.28
N ALA A 33 -6.80 -9.95 -2.03
CA ALA A 33 -5.34 -9.98 -1.97
C ALA A 33 -4.84 -9.57 -0.57
N MET A 34 -5.41 -8.52 0.04
CA MET A 34 -5.11 -8.08 1.40
C MET A 34 -5.51 -9.13 2.45
N CYS A 35 -6.68 -9.75 2.31
CA CYS A 35 -7.09 -10.87 3.17
C CYS A 35 -6.06 -12.01 3.11
N ALA A 36 -5.64 -12.41 1.92
CA ALA A 36 -4.62 -13.44 1.74
C ALA A 36 -3.24 -13.03 2.29
N ARG A 37 -2.85 -11.74 2.14
CA ARG A 37 -1.61 -11.20 2.69
C ARG A 37 -1.58 -11.34 4.21
N THR A 38 -2.65 -10.92 4.87
CA THR A 38 -2.72 -10.79 6.34
C THR A 38 -3.16 -12.07 7.04
N SER A 39 -3.70 -13.06 6.30
CA SER A 39 -4.15 -14.34 6.86
C SER A 39 -3.07 -15.12 7.61
N PHE A 40 -1.81 -15.03 7.21
CA PHE A 40 -0.72 -15.67 7.94
C PHE A 40 -0.41 -14.98 9.27
N GLY A 41 -0.48 -13.65 9.32
CA GLY A 41 -0.23 -12.89 10.56
C GLY A 41 -1.16 -13.33 11.71
N VAL A 42 -2.43 -13.58 11.39
CA VAL A 42 -3.40 -14.08 12.40
C VAL A 42 -3.24 -15.57 12.68
N ALA A 43 -2.60 -16.33 11.79
CA ALA A 43 -2.36 -17.75 11.91
C ALA A 43 -1.04 -18.11 12.64
N VAL A 44 -0.27 -17.12 13.11
CA VAL A 44 1.03 -17.34 13.78
C VAL A 44 0.99 -18.38 14.89
N PRO A 45 -0.01 -18.42 15.81
CA PRO A 45 -0.05 -19.47 16.85
C PRO A 45 -0.16 -20.88 16.27
N TRP A 46 -0.91 -21.07 15.21
CA TRP A 46 -1.05 -22.36 14.51
C TRP A 46 0.19 -22.69 13.66
N ALA A 47 0.85 -21.66 13.10
CA ALA A 47 2.11 -21.82 12.36
C ALA A 47 3.23 -22.31 13.27
N ASP A 48 3.33 -21.76 14.49
CA ASP A 48 4.31 -22.20 15.49
C ASP A 48 4.09 -23.67 15.87
N GLN A 49 2.88 -24.07 16.18
CA GLN A 49 2.52 -25.47 16.47
C GLN A 49 2.81 -26.41 15.30
N ARG A 50 2.57 -25.98 14.06
CA ARG A 50 2.71 -26.80 12.85
C ARG A 50 4.16 -26.98 12.41
N PHE A 51 4.97 -25.95 12.53
CA PHE A 51 6.32 -25.90 11.96
C PHE A 51 7.41 -25.85 13.02
N GLY A 52 7.10 -25.66 14.31
CA GLY A 52 8.07 -25.54 15.40
C GLY A 52 9.03 -24.36 15.20
N LEU A 53 8.49 -23.15 14.93
CA LEU A 53 9.27 -22.01 14.46
C LEU A 53 9.86 -21.20 15.61
N SER A 54 11.08 -20.75 15.44
CA SER A 54 11.64 -19.69 16.28
C SER A 54 11.00 -18.32 15.94
N SER A 55 11.03 -17.37 16.87
CA SER A 55 10.55 -15.99 16.62
C SER A 55 11.24 -15.34 15.43
N ALA A 56 12.54 -15.63 15.19
CA ALA A 56 13.28 -15.16 14.02
C ALA A 56 12.71 -15.73 12.71
N GLN A 57 12.36 -17.03 12.69
CA GLN A 57 11.76 -17.66 11.51
C GLN A 57 10.35 -17.10 11.22
N LEU A 58 9.55 -16.80 12.24
CA LEU A 58 8.26 -16.13 12.08
C LEU A 58 8.41 -14.74 11.48
N ALA A 59 9.41 -13.97 11.93
CA ALA A 59 9.72 -12.67 11.33
C ALA A 59 10.11 -12.80 9.85
N VAL A 60 10.89 -13.82 9.47
CA VAL A 60 11.27 -14.10 8.08
C VAL A 60 10.05 -14.36 7.19
N PHE A 61 8.99 -15.00 7.68
CA PHE A 61 7.76 -15.18 6.90
C PHE A 61 7.11 -13.85 6.52
N ILE A 62 7.02 -12.92 7.46
CA ILE A 62 6.38 -11.62 7.25
C ILE A 62 7.26 -10.74 6.37
N MET A 63 8.53 -10.62 6.75
CA MET A 63 9.49 -9.77 6.03
C MET A 63 9.79 -10.31 4.63
N GLY A 64 9.93 -11.63 4.48
CA GLY A 64 10.18 -12.28 3.19
C GLY A 64 9.06 -12.03 2.19
N GLN A 65 7.80 -12.13 2.60
CA GLN A 65 6.68 -11.79 1.73
C GLN A 65 6.67 -10.31 1.34
N LEU A 66 6.92 -9.40 2.28
CA LEU A 66 6.96 -7.97 2.01
C LEU A 66 8.14 -7.59 1.10
N ALA A 67 9.28 -8.25 1.25
CA ALA A 67 10.44 -8.07 0.37
C ALA A 67 10.12 -8.49 -1.06
N VAL A 68 9.50 -9.66 -1.26
CA VAL A 68 9.04 -10.11 -2.58
C VAL A 68 8.01 -9.15 -3.16
N TYR A 69 7.04 -8.72 -2.36
CA TYR A 69 6.05 -7.72 -2.76
C TYR A 69 6.72 -6.43 -3.24
N ALA A 70 7.66 -5.89 -2.46
CA ALA A 70 8.37 -4.65 -2.80
C ALA A 70 9.22 -4.81 -4.09
N ALA A 71 9.95 -5.91 -4.22
CA ALA A 71 10.74 -6.21 -5.41
C ALA A 71 9.88 -6.39 -6.67
N ALA A 72 8.66 -6.92 -6.52
CA ALA A 72 7.74 -7.13 -7.62
C ALA A 72 7.07 -5.85 -8.13
N GLN A 73 7.09 -4.72 -7.40
CA GLN A 73 6.34 -3.50 -7.75
C GLN A 73 6.70 -2.95 -9.14
N ILE A 74 7.98 -2.83 -9.45
CA ILE A 74 8.44 -2.32 -10.76
C ILE A 74 8.17 -3.32 -11.88
N PRO A 75 8.52 -4.62 -11.77
CA PRO A 75 8.12 -5.64 -12.74
C PRO A 75 6.62 -5.69 -13.00
N VAL A 76 5.80 -5.65 -11.96
CA VAL A 76 4.33 -5.63 -12.08
C VAL A 76 3.87 -4.37 -12.78
N GLY A 77 4.47 -3.21 -12.50
CA GLY A 77 4.19 -1.96 -13.21
C GLY A 77 4.40 -2.08 -14.71
N LEU A 78 5.50 -2.73 -15.14
CA LEU A 78 5.78 -3.02 -16.54
C LEU A 78 4.74 -3.98 -17.16
N LEU A 79 4.35 -5.01 -16.43
CA LEU A 79 3.30 -5.94 -16.87
C LEU A 79 1.96 -5.24 -17.03
N LEU A 80 1.60 -4.36 -16.10
CA LEU A 80 0.39 -3.55 -16.16
C LEU A 80 0.37 -2.63 -17.39
N ASP A 81 1.49 -1.98 -17.71
CA ASP A 81 1.58 -1.11 -18.87
C ASP A 81 1.50 -1.89 -20.19
N ARG A 82 2.02 -3.12 -20.22
CA ARG A 82 2.03 -3.95 -21.41
C ARG A 82 0.73 -4.73 -21.64
N TYR A 83 0.16 -5.31 -20.57
CA TYR A 83 -0.95 -6.26 -20.68
C TYR A 83 -2.29 -5.73 -20.16
N GLY A 84 -2.27 -4.57 -19.47
CA GLY A 84 -3.44 -3.96 -18.85
C GLY A 84 -3.76 -4.53 -17.46
N SER A 85 -4.60 -3.79 -16.73
CA SER A 85 -4.97 -4.12 -15.35
C SER A 85 -5.78 -5.41 -15.25
N ARG A 86 -6.76 -5.64 -16.16
CA ARG A 86 -7.61 -6.83 -16.12
C ARG A 86 -6.81 -8.13 -16.08
N LYS A 87 -5.89 -8.29 -17.04
CA LYS A 87 -5.10 -9.53 -17.15
C LYS A 87 -4.14 -9.69 -15.99
N VAL A 88 -3.44 -8.62 -15.63
CA VAL A 88 -2.41 -8.65 -14.58
C VAL A 88 -3.03 -8.89 -13.21
N LEU A 89 -4.16 -8.24 -12.88
CA LEU A 89 -4.90 -8.48 -11.64
C LEU A 89 -5.41 -9.92 -11.55
N THR A 90 -6.01 -10.44 -12.65
CA THR A 90 -6.51 -11.82 -12.68
C THR A 90 -5.39 -12.84 -12.47
N CYS A 91 -4.27 -12.69 -13.21
CA CYS A 91 -3.11 -13.58 -13.04
C CYS A 91 -2.49 -13.44 -11.64
N GLY A 92 -2.41 -12.21 -11.11
CA GLY A 92 -1.93 -11.97 -9.76
C GLY A 92 -2.76 -12.70 -8.70
N LEU A 93 -4.10 -12.61 -8.78
CA LEU A 93 -4.98 -13.33 -7.87
C LEU A 93 -4.87 -14.87 -8.04
N ILE A 94 -4.69 -15.37 -9.25
CA ILE A 94 -4.43 -16.81 -9.46
C ILE A 94 -3.13 -17.20 -8.73
N ILE A 95 -2.07 -16.41 -8.86
CA ILE A 95 -0.79 -16.65 -8.16
C ILE A 95 -0.98 -16.61 -6.64
N VAL A 96 -1.76 -15.64 -6.11
CA VAL A 96 -2.11 -15.57 -4.68
C VAL A 96 -2.87 -16.84 -4.25
N GLY A 97 -3.88 -17.27 -5.02
CA GLY A 97 -4.65 -18.48 -4.73
C GLY A 97 -3.78 -19.72 -4.72
N LEU A 98 -2.88 -19.89 -5.70
CA LEU A 98 -1.91 -20.98 -5.74
C LEU A 98 -0.95 -20.93 -4.54
N GLY A 99 -0.49 -19.73 -4.14
CA GLY A 99 0.31 -19.55 -2.95
C GLY A 99 -0.43 -19.97 -1.67
N GLN A 100 -1.72 -19.65 -1.55
CA GLN A 100 -2.55 -20.07 -0.41
C GLN A 100 -2.80 -21.59 -0.41
N LEU A 101 -3.03 -22.20 -1.57
CA LEU A 101 -3.10 -23.68 -1.68
C LEU A 101 -1.78 -24.35 -1.27
N ALA A 102 -0.65 -23.82 -1.73
CA ALA A 102 0.66 -24.32 -1.36
C ALA A 102 0.90 -24.19 0.15
N LEU A 103 0.48 -23.06 0.76
CA LEU A 103 0.58 -22.84 2.19
C LEU A 103 -0.31 -23.82 2.99
N ALA A 104 -1.52 -24.12 2.49
CA ALA A 104 -2.43 -25.11 3.08
C ALA A 104 -1.80 -26.50 3.17
N GLN A 105 -0.99 -26.88 2.18
CA GLN A 105 -0.31 -28.18 2.09
C GLN A 105 1.13 -28.15 2.64
N ALA A 106 1.65 -27.01 3.07
CA ALA A 106 3.01 -26.91 3.57
C ALA A 106 3.18 -27.67 4.89
N HIS A 107 4.27 -28.43 5.00
CA HIS A 107 4.64 -29.18 6.20
C HIS A 107 6.00 -28.76 6.74
N THR A 108 6.77 -27.95 6.00
CA THR A 108 8.10 -27.49 6.39
C THR A 108 8.21 -25.98 6.24
N PHE A 109 9.13 -25.38 7.00
CA PHE A 109 9.43 -23.95 6.90
C PHE A 109 9.76 -23.48 5.47
N PRO A 110 10.66 -24.15 4.71
CA PRO A 110 10.98 -23.70 3.37
C PRO A 110 9.80 -23.75 2.39
N THR A 111 8.95 -24.78 2.47
CA THR A 111 7.76 -24.88 1.60
C THR A 111 6.71 -23.81 1.93
N ALA A 112 6.51 -23.53 3.20
CA ALA A 112 5.63 -22.47 3.63
C ALA A 112 6.17 -21.07 3.25
N LEU A 113 7.49 -20.85 3.36
CA LEU A 113 8.14 -19.61 2.94
C LEU A 113 8.03 -19.39 1.43
N ALA A 114 8.23 -20.43 0.61
CA ALA A 114 8.02 -20.36 -0.84
C ALA A 114 6.56 -20.04 -1.19
N ALA A 115 5.60 -20.62 -0.48
CA ALA A 115 4.17 -20.30 -0.64
C ALA A 115 3.88 -18.83 -0.31
N ARG A 116 4.47 -18.28 0.74
CA ARG A 116 4.35 -16.85 1.11
C ARG A 116 4.99 -15.93 0.07
N ALA A 117 6.11 -16.34 -0.51
CA ALA A 117 6.73 -15.59 -1.61
C ALA A 117 5.81 -15.52 -2.84
N LEU A 118 5.12 -16.60 -3.19
CA LEU A 118 4.09 -16.60 -4.24
C LEU A 118 2.94 -15.65 -3.91
N VAL A 119 2.44 -15.68 -2.68
CA VAL A 119 1.41 -14.74 -2.23
C VAL A 119 1.90 -13.30 -2.39
N GLY A 120 3.12 -12.98 -1.95
CA GLY A 120 3.71 -11.66 -2.09
C GLY A 120 3.84 -11.19 -3.54
N ALA A 121 4.28 -12.06 -4.43
CA ALA A 121 4.44 -11.77 -5.86
C ALA A 121 3.08 -11.47 -6.54
N GLY A 122 2.06 -12.29 -6.28
CA GLY A 122 0.73 -12.09 -6.83
C GLY A 122 0.03 -10.85 -6.27
N ASP A 123 0.11 -10.66 -4.98
CA ASP A 123 -0.47 -9.53 -4.25
C ASP A 123 0.10 -8.16 -4.71
N ALA A 124 1.36 -8.12 -5.14
CA ALA A 124 1.97 -6.91 -5.70
C ALA A 124 1.18 -6.32 -6.89
N THR A 125 0.37 -7.13 -7.57
CA THR A 125 -0.45 -6.66 -8.70
C THR A 125 -1.70 -5.88 -8.25
N ALA A 126 -2.19 -6.13 -7.03
CA ALA A 126 -3.54 -5.78 -6.63
C ALA A 126 -3.76 -4.27 -6.52
N PHE A 127 -3.02 -3.58 -5.65
CA PHE A 127 -3.21 -2.14 -5.43
C PHE A 127 -2.91 -1.31 -6.68
N ILE A 128 -1.69 -1.47 -7.24
CA ILE A 128 -1.27 -0.67 -8.40
C ILE A 128 -2.10 -0.98 -9.65
N GLY A 129 -2.60 -2.21 -9.78
CA GLY A 129 -3.50 -2.61 -10.85
C GLY A 129 -4.84 -1.88 -10.80
N VAL A 130 -5.42 -1.70 -9.59
CA VAL A 130 -6.65 -0.92 -9.42
C VAL A 130 -6.39 0.56 -9.70
N VAL A 131 -5.40 1.15 -9.03
CA VAL A 131 -5.09 2.58 -9.15
C VAL A 131 -4.76 3.00 -10.59
N ARG A 132 -4.21 2.08 -11.40
CA ARG A 132 -3.84 2.34 -12.79
C ARG A 132 -5.06 2.53 -13.71
N PHE A 133 -6.15 1.78 -13.54
CA PHE A 133 -7.31 1.93 -14.44
C PHE A 133 -8.26 3.05 -14.04
N LEU A 134 -8.21 3.57 -12.81
CA LEU A 134 -9.14 4.60 -12.33
C LEU A 134 -9.28 5.79 -13.28
N PRO A 135 -8.19 6.40 -13.80
CA PRO A 135 -8.31 7.58 -14.65
C PRO A 135 -8.96 7.31 -16.02
N ALA A 136 -9.05 6.04 -16.45
CA ALA A 136 -9.76 5.68 -17.68
C ALA A 136 -11.28 5.72 -17.48
N TRP A 137 -11.75 5.40 -16.27
CA TRP A 137 -13.15 5.21 -15.94
C TRP A 137 -13.78 6.39 -15.21
N PHE A 138 -12.96 7.20 -14.53
CA PHE A 138 -13.44 8.28 -13.67
C PHE A 138 -12.81 9.63 -14.03
N SER A 139 -13.55 10.69 -13.68
CA SER A 139 -13.07 12.05 -13.81
C SER A 139 -11.82 12.30 -12.94
N ALA A 140 -10.93 13.18 -13.41
CA ALA A 140 -9.66 13.45 -12.73
C ALA A 140 -9.85 13.91 -11.26
N SER A 141 -10.95 14.63 -10.96
CA SER A 141 -11.26 15.07 -9.61
C SER A 141 -11.67 13.94 -8.65
N ARG A 142 -12.21 12.82 -9.18
CA ARG A 142 -12.64 11.66 -8.38
C ARG A 142 -11.53 10.62 -8.16
N VAL A 143 -10.55 10.55 -9.05
CA VAL A 143 -9.48 9.54 -8.98
C VAL A 143 -8.75 9.53 -7.63
N PRO A 144 -8.36 10.67 -7.03
CA PRO A 144 -7.70 10.66 -5.73
C PRO A 144 -8.56 10.07 -4.62
N LEU A 145 -9.85 10.42 -4.57
CA LEU A 145 -10.80 9.86 -3.60
C LEU A 145 -10.96 8.35 -3.80
N LEU A 146 -11.10 7.89 -5.03
CA LEU A 146 -11.25 6.46 -5.33
C LEU A 146 -9.98 5.65 -5.01
N THR A 147 -8.80 6.28 -5.13
CA THR A 147 -7.55 5.67 -4.66
C THR A 147 -7.58 5.46 -3.13
N GLN A 148 -8.11 6.41 -2.37
CA GLN A 148 -8.29 6.25 -0.92
C GLN A 148 -9.36 5.19 -0.58
N ILE A 149 -10.48 5.17 -1.30
CA ILE A 149 -11.51 4.13 -1.11
C ILE A 149 -10.94 2.74 -1.44
N THR A 150 -10.02 2.64 -2.40
CA THR A 150 -9.29 1.38 -2.65
C THR A 150 -8.51 0.96 -1.40
N ASN A 151 -7.80 1.87 -0.73
CA ASN A 151 -7.11 1.55 0.53
C ASN A 151 -8.08 1.06 1.62
N VAL A 152 -9.28 1.67 1.73
CA VAL A 152 -10.35 1.19 2.64
C VAL A 152 -10.73 -0.25 2.31
N GLY A 153 -10.86 -0.60 1.03
CA GLY A 153 -11.09 -1.98 0.59
C GLY A 153 -10.01 -2.95 1.08
N GLY A 154 -8.75 -2.52 1.11
CA GLY A 154 -7.66 -3.27 1.70
C GLY A 154 -7.82 -3.48 3.21
N GLN A 155 -8.22 -2.45 3.97
CA GLN A 155 -8.50 -2.57 5.40
C GLN A 155 -9.65 -3.55 5.68
N ILE A 156 -10.70 -3.55 4.86
CA ILE A 156 -11.78 -4.54 4.94
C ILE A 156 -11.23 -5.96 4.75
N GLY A 157 -10.34 -6.17 3.78
CA GLY A 157 -9.67 -7.46 3.56
C GLY A 157 -8.87 -7.92 4.78
N GLN A 158 -8.17 -7.00 5.45
CA GLN A 158 -7.46 -7.29 6.70
C GLN A 158 -8.41 -7.69 7.83
N VAL A 159 -9.54 -7.02 7.97
CA VAL A 159 -10.59 -7.37 8.96
C VAL A 159 -11.17 -8.75 8.67
N ILE A 160 -11.44 -9.07 7.39
CA ILE A 160 -11.90 -10.41 6.98
C ILE A 160 -10.89 -11.48 7.39
N SER A 161 -9.58 -11.23 7.26
CA SER A 161 -8.57 -12.18 7.71
C SER A 161 -8.56 -12.35 9.24
N ALA A 162 -8.84 -11.28 9.99
CA ALA A 162 -8.77 -11.31 11.46
C ALA A 162 -9.92 -12.07 12.11
N PHE A 163 -11.11 -12.12 11.52
CA PHE A 163 -12.28 -12.78 12.11
C PHE A 163 -12.62 -14.10 11.43
N PRO A 164 -13.06 -14.17 10.17
CA PRO A 164 -13.40 -15.44 9.53
C PRO A 164 -12.24 -16.44 9.48
N VAL A 165 -11.01 -15.98 9.15
CA VAL A 165 -9.87 -16.91 9.04
C VAL A 165 -9.47 -17.47 10.41
N VAL A 166 -9.50 -16.68 11.47
CA VAL A 166 -9.22 -17.16 12.83
C VAL A 166 -10.28 -18.17 13.25
N TRP A 167 -11.56 -17.90 12.98
CA TRP A 167 -12.63 -18.85 13.25
C TRP A 167 -12.44 -20.16 12.48
N TRP A 168 -12.13 -20.10 11.20
CA TRP A 168 -11.83 -21.31 10.41
C TRP A 168 -10.62 -22.08 10.92
N LEU A 169 -9.56 -21.37 11.35
CA LEU A 169 -8.37 -22.01 11.93
C LEU A 169 -8.70 -22.77 13.22
N HIS A 170 -9.56 -22.20 14.06
CA HIS A 170 -10.00 -22.82 15.30
C HIS A 170 -10.86 -24.07 15.04
N ASP A 171 -11.85 -23.98 14.15
CA ASP A 171 -12.86 -25.03 13.97
C ASP A 171 -12.45 -26.09 12.94
N TYR A 172 -11.72 -25.70 11.90
CA TYR A 172 -11.39 -26.60 10.78
C TYR A 172 -9.89 -26.84 10.59
N GLY A 173 -9.06 -26.19 11.37
CA GLY A 173 -7.60 -26.33 11.34
C GLY A 173 -6.93 -25.67 10.13
N TRP A 174 -5.62 -25.84 10.02
CA TRP A 174 -4.73 -25.14 9.08
C TRP A 174 -5.09 -25.34 7.62
N SER A 175 -5.10 -26.60 7.16
CA SER A 175 -5.22 -26.89 5.72
C SER A 175 -6.58 -26.47 5.16
N THR A 176 -7.67 -26.73 5.89
CA THR A 176 -9.02 -26.33 5.48
C THR A 176 -9.14 -24.82 5.40
N SER A 177 -8.64 -24.09 6.38
CA SER A 177 -8.73 -22.63 6.45
C SER A 177 -8.02 -21.96 5.26
N PHE A 178 -6.79 -22.37 4.97
CA PHE A 178 -6.04 -21.81 3.84
C PHE A 178 -6.57 -22.26 2.48
N ASN A 179 -7.18 -23.45 2.37
CA ASN A 179 -7.93 -23.87 1.18
C ASN A 179 -9.17 -22.99 0.96
N LEU A 180 -9.93 -22.64 2.01
CA LEU A 180 -11.07 -21.73 1.92
C LEU A 180 -10.63 -20.31 1.49
N VAL A 181 -9.54 -19.81 2.03
CA VAL A 181 -8.96 -18.54 1.56
C VAL A 181 -8.56 -18.63 0.09
N ALA A 182 -7.90 -19.70 -0.33
CA ALA A 182 -7.54 -19.91 -1.73
C ALA A 182 -8.77 -19.95 -2.64
N LEU A 183 -9.82 -20.65 -2.26
CA LEU A 183 -11.09 -20.71 -3.00
C LEU A 183 -11.71 -19.31 -3.15
N ALA A 184 -11.77 -18.53 -2.07
CA ALA A 184 -12.29 -17.17 -2.10
C ALA A 184 -11.47 -16.27 -3.04
N VAL A 185 -10.14 -16.40 -3.04
CA VAL A 185 -9.24 -15.67 -3.94
C VAL A 185 -9.46 -16.09 -5.39
N PHE A 186 -9.65 -17.38 -5.70
CA PHE A 186 -9.96 -17.84 -7.05
C PHE A 186 -11.33 -17.33 -7.53
N MET A 187 -12.33 -17.30 -6.68
CA MET A 187 -13.62 -16.67 -7.01
C MET A 187 -13.45 -15.18 -7.32
N ALA A 188 -12.64 -14.48 -6.55
CA ALA A 188 -12.30 -13.08 -6.83
C ALA A 188 -11.53 -12.93 -8.15
N ALA A 189 -10.65 -13.87 -8.50
CA ALA A 189 -9.95 -13.87 -9.79
C ALA A 189 -10.95 -14.01 -10.97
N VAL A 190 -11.93 -14.91 -10.87
CA VAL A 190 -13.00 -15.04 -11.85
C VAL A 190 -13.84 -13.77 -11.94
N ALA A 191 -14.27 -13.22 -10.81
CA ALA A 191 -15.01 -11.95 -10.76
C ALA A 191 -14.21 -10.81 -11.41
N THR A 192 -12.91 -10.71 -11.12
CA THR A 192 -12.00 -9.72 -11.71
C THR A 192 -11.90 -9.89 -13.23
N ALA A 193 -11.76 -11.14 -13.72
CA ALA A 193 -11.70 -11.43 -15.15
C ALA A 193 -13.00 -11.06 -15.88
N VAL A 194 -14.14 -11.16 -15.22
CA VAL A 194 -15.46 -10.82 -15.79
C VAL A 194 -15.75 -9.33 -15.68
N LEU A 195 -15.55 -8.72 -14.51
CA LEU A 195 -16.00 -7.35 -14.21
C LEU A 195 -15.01 -6.28 -14.61
N VAL A 196 -13.70 -6.51 -14.43
CA VAL A 196 -12.68 -5.48 -14.69
C VAL A 196 -12.45 -5.31 -16.19
N ARG A 197 -12.35 -4.07 -16.63
CA ARG A 197 -12.00 -3.65 -17.99
C ARG A 197 -10.99 -2.52 -17.89
N ASP A 198 -10.04 -2.49 -18.81
CA ASP A 198 -8.95 -1.49 -18.80
C ASP A 198 -9.41 -0.11 -19.27
N ASP A 199 -10.38 -0.09 -20.20
CA ASP A 199 -10.85 1.14 -20.83
C ASP A 199 -12.34 1.00 -21.25
N PRO A 200 -13.14 2.08 -21.14
CA PRO A 200 -14.55 2.08 -21.56
C PRO A 200 -14.76 1.75 -23.04
N SER A 201 -13.85 2.17 -23.92
CA SER A 201 -13.96 1.98 -25.37
C SER A 201 -13.61 0.55 -25.84
N GLY A 202 -13.04 -0.27 -24.93
CA GLY A 202 -12.56 -1.62 -25.29
C GLY A 202 -11.39 -1.62 -26.29
N THR A 203 -10.94 -0.47 -26.73
CA THR A 203 -9.81 -0.34 -27.65
C THR A 203 -8.50 -0.60 -26.88
N LYS A 204 -7.74 -1.59 -27.34
CA LYS A 204 -6.38 -1.79 -26.86
C LYS A 204 -5.60 -0.53 -27.23
N THR A 205 -5.12 0.22 -26.24
CA THR A 205 -4.23 1.35 -26.51
C THR A 205 -2.96 0.79 -27.15
N PRO A 206 -2.64 1.07 -28.42
CA PRO A 206 -1.56 0.40 -29.16
C PRO A 206 -0.14 0.77 -28.69
N VAL A 207 -0.02 1.75 -27.81
CA VAL A 207 1.25 2.47 -27.56
C VAL A 207 2.24 1.71 -26.68
N ALA A 208 1.79 0.78 -25.84
CA ALA A 208 2.69 0.07 -24.93
C ALA A 208 3.43 -1.13 -25.55
N GLN A 209 3.03 -1.58 -26.75
CA GLN A 209 3.61 -2.80 -27.33
C GLN A 209 4.97 -2.60 -28.01
N THR A 210 5.39 -1.38 -28.28
CA THR A 210 6.59 -1.04 -29.07
C THR A 210 7.75 -0.48 -28.23
N GLU A 211 7.49 0.01 -27.01
CA GLU A 211 8.57 0.57 -26.20
C GLU A 211 9.35 -0.52 -25.45
N SER A 212 10.68 -0.47 -25.52
CA SER A 212 11.52 -1.41 -24.78
C SER A 212 11.41 -1.15 -23.27
N VAL A 213 11.37 -2.22 -22.46
CA VAL A 213 11.36 -2.17 -20.98
C VAL A 213 12.42 -1.23 -20.43
N ARG A 214 13.64 -1.31 -20.96
CA ARG A 214 14.77 -0.48 -20.55
C ARG A 214 14.50 1.02 -20.78
N ARG A 215 13.85 1.36 -21.90
CA ARG A 215 13.54 2.75 -22.26
C ARG A 215 12.43 3.30 -21.36
N SER A 216 11.35 2.53 -21.14
CA SER A 216 10.24 2.91 -20.26
C SER A 216 10.75 3.13 -18.84
N MET A 217 11.49 2.17 -18.28
CA MET A 217 12.06 2.29 -16.94
C MET A 217 13.05 3.44 -16.83
N GLY A 218 13.96 3.60 -17.82
CA GLY A 218 14.90 4.71 -17.83
C GLY A 218 14.22 6.08 -17.87
N ALA A 219 13.11 6.22 -18.60
CA ALA A 219 12.34 7.46 -18.65
C ALA A 219 11.64 7.76 -17.31
N VAL A 220 11.08 6.76 -16.65
CA VAL A 220 10.43 6.91 -15.33
C VAL A 220 11.46 7.26 -14.25
N LEU A 221 12.59 6.58 -14.20
CA LEU A 221 13.64 6.83 -13.19
C LEU A 221 14.34 8.18 -13.38
N ARG A 222 14.39 8.71 -14.59
CA ARG A 222 14.92 10.06 -14.87
C ARG A 222 13.90 11.17 -14.62
N ASN A 223 12.63 10.84 -14.48
CA ASN A 223 11.58 11.81 -14.22
C ASN A 223 11.61 12.23 -12.73
N ARG A 224 11.80 13.54 -12.50
CA ARG A 224 11.82 14.10 -11.13
C ARG A 224 10.51 13.89 -10.38
N ALA A 225 9.37 13.92 -11.07
CA ALA A 225 8.08 13.68 -10.44
C ALA A 225 7.97 12.27 -9.85
N THR A 226 8.67 11.28 -10.41
CA THR A 226 8.74 9.94 -9.85
C THR A 226 9.39 9.97 -8.46
N TRP A 227 10.48 10.70 -8.32
CA TRP A 227 11.18 10.83 -7.04
C TRP A 227 10.43 11.69 -6.02
N VAL A 228 9.73 12.74 -6.48
CA VAL A 228 8.81 13.49 -5.61
C VAL A 228 7.70 12.58 -5.09
N GLY A 229 7.04 11.83 -5.96
CA GLY A 229 6.02 10.86 -5.56
C GLY A 229 6.58 9.77 -4.63
N TRP A 230 7.79 9.26 -4.94
CA TRP A 230 8.48 8.27 -4.13
C TRP A 230 8.76 8.78 -2.70
N MET A 231 9.32 10.00 -2.58
CA MET A 231 9.60 10.61 -1.28
C MET A 231 8.32 10.90 -0.49
N ILE A 232 7.26 11.35 -1.16
CA ILE A 232 5.95 11.53 -0.51
C ILE A 232 5.47 10.20 0.05
N HIS A 233 5.45 9.14 -0.77
CA HIS A 233 4.96 7.83 -0.33
C HIS A 233 5.85 7.21 0.73
N ALA A 234 7.18 7.37 0.61
CA ALA A 234 8.15 6.94 1.60
C ALA A 234 7.92 7.59 2.97
N THR A 235 7.82 8.92 2.99
CA THR A 235 7.61 9.68 4.25
C THR A 235 6.27 9.34 4.90
N ALA A 236 5.24 9.12 4.09
CA ALA A 236 3.90 8.83 4.57
C ALA A 236 3.76 7.43 5.18
N ALA A 237 4.36 6.40 4.58
CA ALA A 237 4.04 5.02 4.90
C ALA A 237 4.72 4.49 6.16
N PHE A 238 5.99 4.85 6.39
CA PHE A 238 6.77 4.16 7.42
C PHE A 238 6.34 4.47 8.87
N PRO A 239 5.84 5.67 9.26
CA PRO A 239 5.41 5.91 10.63
C PRO A 239 4.26 4.96 11.04
N PHE A 240 3.29 4.80 10.15
CA PHE A 240 2.19 3.85 10.32
C PHE A 240 2.71 2.40 10.37
N ASN A 241 3.54 2.00 9.41
CA ASN A 241 4.01 0.61 9.31
C ASN A 241 4.92 0.21 10.48
N VAL A 242 5.72 1.11 11.02
CA VAL A 242 6.55 0.84 12.22
C VAL A 242 5.68 0.49 13.41
N ILE A 243 4.58 1.21 13.60
CA ILE A 243 3.64 0.95 14.70
C ILE A 243 2.80 -0.29 14.38
N ALA A 244 2.13 -0.35 13.23
CA ALA A 244 1.18 -1.40 12.90
C ALA A 244 1.83 -2.79 12.77
N LEU A 245 3.06 -2.88 12.22
CA LEU A 245 3.65 -4.15 11.86
C LEU A 245 4.60 -4.73 12.91
N MET A 246 5.26 -3.89 13.71
CA MET A 246 6.35 -4.39 14.55
C MET A 246 6.43 -3.75 15.94
N TRP A 247 6.63 -2.45 16.04
CA TRP A 247 7.07 -1.83 17.28
C TRP A 247 5.95 -1.24 18.13
N GLY A 248 4.74 -1.06 17.59
CA GLY A 248 3.65 -0.40 18.32
C GLY A 248 3.21 -1.17 19.56
N SER A 249 3.00 -2.49 19.45
CA SER A 249 2.64 -3.33 20.61
C SER A 249 3.74 -3.33 21.66
N ALA A 250 4.99 -3.53 21.25
CA ALA A 250 6.13 -3.52 22.18
C ALA A 250 6.30 -2.17 22.90
N TRP A 251 6.18 -1.05 22.15
CA TRP A 251 6.22 0.29 22.72
C TRP A 251 5.14 0.53 23.74
N MET A 252 3.87 0.21 23.42
CA MET A 252 2.75 0.43 24.33
C MET A 252 2.82 -0.45 25.58
N ARG A 253 3.23 -1.71 25.44
CA ARG A 253 3.27 -2.66 26.56
C ARG A 253 4.51 -2.49 27.43
N GLN A 254 5.69 -2.40 26.83
CA GLN A 254 6.98 -2.37 27.55
C GLN A 254 7.41 -0.93 27.84
N GLY A 255 7.26 -0.02 26.89
CA GLY A 255 7.66 1.38 27.04
C GLY A 255 6.67 2.24 27.80
N MET A 256 5.36 1.99 27.64
CA MET A 256 4.30 2.79 28.27
C MET A 256 3.52 2.03 29.36
N HIS A 257 3.83 0.76 29.58
CA HIS A 257 3.17 -0.12 30.58
C HIS A 257 1.64 -0.21 30.41
N LEU A 258 1.13 -0.12 29.18
CA LEU A 258 -0.29 -0.28 28.87
C LEU A 258 -0.66 -1.77 28.84
N SER A 259 -1.91 -2.09 29.18
CA SER A 259 -2.41 -3.46 29.09
C SER A 259 -2.49 -3.97 27.66
N ASP A 260 -2.52 -5.29 27.50
CA ASP A 260 -2.67 -5.95 26.19
C ASP A 260 -3.93 -5.50 25.45
N THR A 261 -5.05 -5.38 26.16
CA THR A 261 -6.33 -4.93 25.62
C THR A 261 -6.26 -3.49 25.11
N VAL A 262 -5.66 -2.58 25.87
CA VAL A 262 -5.49 -1.17 25.46
C VAL A 262 -4.57 -1.09 24.24
N SER A 263 -3.45 -1.82 24.25
CA SER A 263 -2.50 -1.84 23.13
C SER A 263 -3.14 -2.36 21.84
N ALA A 264 -3.89 -3.45 21.92
CA ALA A 264 -4.62 -4.00 20.77
C ALA A 264 -5.70 -3.03 20.26
N THR A 265 -6.41 -2.35 21.17
CA THR A 265 -7.39 -1.32 20.82
C THR A 265 -6.74 -0.17 20.08
N MET A 266 -5.59 0.34 20.54
CA MET A 266 -4.85 1.42 19.90
C MET A 266 -4.42 1.05 18.47
N LEU A 267 -3.88 -0.16 18.27
CA LEU A 267 -3.50 -0.64 16.93
C LEU A 267 -4.71 -0.77 16.00
N SER A 268 -5.87 -1.17 16.52
CA SER A 268 -7.10 -1.21 15.74
C SER A 268 -7.59 0.20 15.36
N LEU A 269 -7.48 1.16 16.27
CA LEU A 269 -7.83 2.55 16.03
C LEU A 269 -6.91 3.21 15.00
N GLU A 270 -5.65 2.81 14.90
CA GLU A 270 -4.70 3.33 13.90
C GLU A 270 -5.23 3.12 12.46
N GLY A 271 -5.70 1.91 12.15
CA GLY A 271 -6.32 1.61 10.86
C GLY A 271 -7.60 2.42 10.62
N LEU A 272 -8.42 2.61 11.65
CA LEU A 272 -9.65 3.40 11.57
C LEU A 272 -9.35 4.88 11.30
N PHE A 273 -8.36 5.46 11.97
CA PHE A 273 -7.91 6.84 11.72
C PHE A 273 -7.31 7.01 10.34
N LEU A 274 -6.59 6.02 9.83
CA LEU A 274 -6.09 6.04 8.45
C LEU A 274 -7.25 6.16 7.44
N VAL A 275 -8.32 5.39 7.62
CA VAL A 275 -9.53 5.46 6.79
C VAL A 275 -10.20 6.82 6.94
N ALA A 276 -10.40 7.30 8.16
CA ALA A 276 -11.05 8.57 8.45
C ALA A 276 -10.29 9.77 7.87
N ALA A 277 -8.95 9.77 7.93
CA ALA A 277 -8.11 10.82 7.35
C ALA A 277 -7.94 10.69 5.83
N GLY A 278 -7.98 9.48 5.28
CA GLY A 278 -7.79 9.20 3.86
C GLY A 278 -8.86 9.81 2.98
N ILE A 279 -10.12 9.74 3.37
CA ILE A 279 -11.25 10.28 2.61
C ILE A 279 -11.11 11.80 2.40
N PRO A 280 -10.94 12.64 3.43
CA PRO A 280 -10.66 14.06 3.26
C PRO A 280 -9.40 14.34 2.42
N ALA A 281 -8.32 13.60 2.60
CA ALA A 281 -7.10 13.76 1.81
C ALA A 281 -7.36 13.52 0.31
N GLY A 282 -8.14 12.50 -0.04
CA GLY A 282 -8.55 12.23 -1.42
C GLY A 282 -9.41 13.35 -2.01
N ILE A 283 -10.38 13.88 -1.25
CA ILE A 283 -11.22 15.01 -1.67
C ILE A 283 -10.37 16.27 -1.90
N ILE A 284 -9.47 16.59 -0.97
CA ILE A 284 -8.56 17.73 -1.08
C ILE A 284 -7.67 17.59 -2.32
N SER A 285 -7.08 16.43 -2.54
CA SER A 285 -6.23 16.16 -3.71
C SER A 285 -6.98 16.31 -5.04
N GLY A 286 -8.24 15.87 -5.10
CA GLY A 286 -9.09 16.01 -6.28
C GLY A 286 -9.53 17.45 -6.55
N ARG A 287 -9.89 18.20 -5.49
CA ARG A 287 -10.42 19.57 -5.60
C ARG A 287 -9.34 20.63 -5.80
N TRP A 288 -8.14 20.42 -5.21
CA TRP A 288 -7.03 21.39 -5.24
C TRP A 288 -5.71 20.71 -5.65
N PRO A 289 -5.54 20.25 -6.92
CA PRO A 289 -4.35 19.53 -7.35
C PRO A 289 -3.05 20.31 -7.10
N ARG A 290 -3.08 21.65 -7.27
CA ARG A 290 -1.91 22.51 -7.05
C ARG A 290 -1.44 22.58 -5.59
N ARG A 291 -2.29 22.16 -4.63
CA ARG A 291 -1.98 22.17 -3.19
C ARG A 291 -1.52 20.82 -2.66
N ARG A 292 -1.38 19.78 -3.50
CA ARG A 292 -1.01 18.42 -3.05
C ARG A 292 0.27 18.39 -2.22
N LEU A 293 1.34 19.06 -2.71
CA LEU A 293 2.59 19.12 -1.96
C LEU A 293 2.43 19.82 -0.60
N GLN A 294 1.70 20.93 -0.57
CA GLN A 294 1.42 21.64 0.68
C GLN A 294 0.61 20.80 1.66
N THR A 295 -0.38 20.05 1.16
CA THR A 295 -1.17 19.10 1.96
C THR A 295 -0.28 18.02 2.57
N CYS A 296 0.66 17.45 1.79
CA CYS A 296 1.62 16.47 2.31
C CYS A 296 2.51 17.07 3.41
N LEU A 297 3.08 18.25 3.17
CA LEU A 297 3.96 18.92 4.13
C LEU A 297 3.21 19.27 5.42
N ALA A 298 1.97 19.74 5.33
CA ALA A 298 1.14 20.02 6.51
C ALA A 298 0.84 18.73 7.30
N ALA A 299 0.49 17.64 6.61
CA ALA A 299 0.25 16.35 7.26
C ALA A 299 1.51 15.82 7.97
N TYR A 300 2.69 15.95 7.36
CA TYR A 300 3.95 15.55 8.01
C TYR A 300 4.29 16.44 9.21
N ALA A 301 4.08 17.74 9.12
CA ALA A 301 4.28 18.64 10.25
C ALA A 301 3.35 18.30 11.43
N ILE A 302 2.07 18.04 11.16
CA ILE A 302 1.10 17.58 12.16
C ILE A 302 1.56 16.24 12.76
N SER A 303 1.96 15.29 11.92
CA SER A 303 2.45 13.99 12.38
C SER A 303 3.66 14.12 13.31
N VAL A 304 4.66 14.90 12.92
CA VAL A 304 5.85 15.13 13.78
C VAL A 304 5.45 15.78 15.09
N LEU A 305 4.57 16.80 15.05
CA LEU A 305 4.11 17.47 16.26
C LEU A 305 3.39 16.51 17.21
N THR A 306 2.46 15.70 16.69
CA THR A 306 1.73 14.73 17.52
C THR A 306 2.65 13.64 18.07
N TRP A 307 3.66 13.20 17.31
CA TRP A 307 4.68 12.29 17.81
C TRP A 307 5.51 12.90 18.94
N VAL A 308 6.00 14.13 18.77
CA VAL A 308 6.75 14.84 19.82
C VAL A 308 5.90 15.00 21.06
N VAL A 309 4.63 15.41 20.92
CA VAL A 309 3.71 15.56 22.06
C VAL A 309 3.44 14.20 22.71
N GLY A 310 3.11 13.17 21.93
CA GLY A 310 2.83 11.83 22.47
C GLY A 310 4.01 11.19 23.20
N LEU A 311 5.24 11.42 22.72
CA LEU A 311 6.46 10.94 23.39
C LEU A 311 6.87 11.78 24.60
N ALA A 312 6.50 13.06 24.64
CA ALA A 312 6.82 13.97 25.76
C ALA A 312 5.83 13.85 26.93
N LEU A 313 4.63 13.37 26.69
CA LEU A 313 3.63 13.15 27.72
C LEU A 313 3.97 11.93 28.60
N SER A 314 3.49 11.94 29.84
CA SER A 314 3.56 10.75 30.71
C SER A 314 2.93 9.54 30.01
N PRO A 315 3.50 8.33 30.20
CA PRO A 315 2.98 7.12 29.61
C PRO A 315 1.49 6.91 29.92
N SER A 316 0.67 6.91 28.87
CA SER A 316 -0.79 6.77 28.98
C SER A 316 -1.41 6.38 27.63
N ALA A 317 -2.62 5.86 27.67
CA ALA A 317 -3.40 5.57 26.46
C ALA A 317 -3.63 6.84 25.62
N ALA A 318 -3.80 8.00 26.24
CA ALA A 318 -3.96 9.28 25.54
C ALA A 318 -2.68 9.69 24.77
N ALA A 319 -1.51 9.52 25.40
CA ALA A 319 -0.22 9.77 24.76
C ALA A 319 0.01 8.86 23.52
N ALA A 320 -0.29 7.55 23.66
CA ALA A 320 -0.24 6.60 22.57
C ALA A 320 -1.22 7.00 21.43
N LEU A 321 -2.45 7.36 21.78
CA LEU A 321 -3.48 7.77 20.82
C LEU A 321 -3.05 9.00 19.99
N ILE A 322 -2.45 10.01 20.63
CA ILE A 322 -1.96 11.21 19.94
C ILE A 322 -0.89 10.84 18.90
N ALA A 323 0.06 9.99 19.23
CA ALA A 323 1.09 9.53 18.31
C ALA A 323 0.51 8.72 17.14
N ILE A 324 -0.44 7.81 17.43
CA ILE A 324 -1.13 6.97 16.43
C ILE A 324 -1.94 7.80 15.44
N ILE A 325 -2.66 8.81 15.92
CA ILE A 325 -3.38 9.76 15.04
C ILE A 325 -2.40 10.44 14.08
N GLY A 326 -1.24 10.85 14.58
CA GLY A 326 -0.21 11.46 13.74
C GLY A 326 0.34 10.51 12.67
N ALA A 327 0.59 9.26 13.02
CA ALA A 327 1.02 8.23 12.06
C ALA A 327 -0.03 8.01 10.96
N ALA A 328 -1.30 7.94 11.33
CA ALA A 328 -2.41 7.80 10.39
C ALA A 328 -2.55 9.03 9.45
N ILE A 329 -2.40 10.26 9.99
CA ILE A 329 -2.43 11.51 9.21
C ILE A 329 -1.26 11.55 8.22
N ALA A 330 -0.05 11.16 8.61
CA ALA A 330 1.06 11.06 7.66
C ALA A 330 0.76 10.03 6.56
N SER A 331 0.25 8.86 6.94
CA SER A 331 0.04 7.77 6.00
C SER A 331 -1.05 8.09 4.95
N CYS A 332 -2.10 8.80 5.32
CA CYS A 332 -3.22 9.10 4.42
C CYS A 332 -2.82 9.94 3.20
N VAL A 333 -1.77 10.77 3.29
CA VAL A 333 -1.31 11.59 2.15
C VAL A 333 -0.35 10.86 1.21
N GLY A 334 0.05 9.64 1.53
CA GLY A 334 0.96 8.85 0.69
C GLY A 334 0.42 8.61 -0.72
N ALA A 335 -0.89 8.47 -0.87
CA ALA A 335 -1.55 8.30 -2.17
C ALA A 335 -1.42 9.53 -3.08
N LEU A 336 -1.21 10.74 -2.53
CA LEU A 336 -1.00 11.95 -3.32
C LEU A 336 0.29 11.87 -4.17
N GLY A 337 1.26 11.05 -3.75
CA GLY A 337 2.44 10.74 -4.55
C GLY A 337 2.12 10.09 -5.90
N PHE A 338 1.12 9.20 -5.93
CA PHE A 338 0.64 8.59 -7.17
C PHE A 338 -0.08 9.60 -8.07
N ASP A 339 -0.82 10.55 -7.48
CA ASP A 339 -1.49 11.60 -8.24
C ASP A 339 -0.47 12.53 -8.91
N ILE A 340 0.57 12.92 -8.18
CA ILE A 340 1.64 13.77 -8.72
C ILE A 340 2.38 13.07 -9.85
N VAL A 341 2.84 11.83 -9.67
CA VAL A 341 3.60 11.15 -10.72
C VAL A 341 2.78 10.95 -11.99
N ARG A 342 1.45 10.74 -11.87
CA ARG A 342 0.56 10.61 -13.03
C ARG A 342 0.47 11.88 -13.87
N GLU A 343 0.49 13.06 -13.25
CA GLU A 343 0.44 14.35 -13.97
C GLU A 343 1.68 14.61 -14.83
N TYR A 344 2.83 14.04 -14.45
CA TYR A 344 4.11 14.28 -15.13
C TYR A 344 4.61 13.06 -15.93
N THR A 345 3.79 12.02 -16.06
CA THR A 345 4.17 10.78 -16.73
C THR A 345 3.16 10.42 -17.82
N GLN A 346 3.64 9.97 -18.98
CA GLN A 346 2.78 9.48 -20.05
C GLN A 346 1.94 8.28 -19.57
N ARG A 347 0.69 8.21 -20.05
CA ARG A 347 -0.28 7.15 -19.69
C ARG A 347 0.28 5.72 -19.91
N SER A 348 1.08 5.54 -20.97
CA SER A 348 1.73 4.27 -21.30
C SER A 348 2.76 3.78 -20.28
N ARG A 349 3.17 4.62 -19.32
CA ARG A 349 4.17 4.33 -18.29
C ARG A 349 3.63 4.50 -16.87
N TRP A 350 2.31 4.66 -16.70
CA TRP A 350 1.72 4.84 -15.38
C TRP A 350 1.93 3.65 -14.45
N GLY A 351 1.89 2.43 -14.97
CA GLY A 351 2.13 1.24 -14.17
C GLY A 351 3.52 1.23 -13.54
N VAL A 352 4.56 1.45 -14.36
CA VAL A 352 5.95 1.53 -13.89
C VAL A 352 6.14 2.69 -12.92
N ALA A 353 5.56 3.86 -13.22
CA ALA A 353 5.70 5.05 -12.39
C ALA A 353 5.04 4.86 -11.02
N ILE A 354 3.80 4.35 -10.98
CA ILE A 354 3.07 4.06 -9.75
C ILE A 354 3.78 2.94 -8.96
N GLY A 355 4.22 1.88 -9.64
CA GLY A 355 4.99 0.80 -9.01
C GLY A 355 6.29 1.31 -8.38
N THR A 356 7.04 2.19 -9.08
CA THR A 356 8.24 2.81 -8.53
C THR A 356 7.92 3.66 -7.30
N VAL A 357 6.90 4.51 -7.35
CA VAL A 357 6.47 5.32 -6.20
C VAL A 357 6.10 4.42 -5.00
N ASN A 358 5.38 3.32 -5.25
CA ASN A 358 4.95 2.40 -4.20
C ASN A 358 6.12 1.71 -3.49
N THR A 359 7.25 1.46 -4.17
CA THR A 359 8.44 0.92 -3.49
C THR A 359 8.94 1.82 -2.37
N GLY A 360 8.72 3.14 -2.46
CA GLY A 360 9.14 4.11 -1.44
C GLY A 360 8.60 3.78 -0.05
N GLY A 361 7.31 3.47 0.03
CA GLY A 361 6.68 3.13 1.30
C GLY A 361 7.25 1.86 1.93
N PHE A 362 7.57 0.83 1.13
CA PHE A 362 8.13 -0.41 1.66
C PHE A 362 9.60 -0.29 2.03
N VAL A 363 10.41 0.35 1.19
CA VAL A 363 11.83 0.57 1.46
C VAL A 363 12.01 1.39 2.73
N SER A 364 11.28 2.50 2.87
CA SER A 364 11.37 3.35 4.06
C SER A 364 10.89 2.62 5.33
N SER A 365 9.83 1.80 5.22
CA SER A 365 9.30 1.02 6.35
C SER A 365 10.29 -0.04 6.82
N ILE A 366 10.91 -0.78 5.89
CA ILE A 366 11.93 -1.77 6.23
C ILE A 366 13.11 -1.07 6.94
N ILE A 367 13.63 0.01 6.36
CA ILE A 367 14.75 0.76 6.96
C ILE A 367 14.37 1.27 8.35
N ALA A 368 13.17 1.84 8.51
CA ALA A 368 12.75 2.40 9.80
C ALA A 368 12.53 1.31 10.87
N VAL A 369 11.92 0.18 10.51
CA VAL A 369 11.72 -0.95 11.43
C VAL A 369 13.04 -1.52 11.92
N GLU A 370 14.00 -1.74 11.00
CA GLU A 370 15.34 -2.25 11.32
C GLU A 370 16.14 -1.24 12.16
N LEU A 371 16.07 0.04 11.83
CA LEU A 371 16.78 1.09 12.57
C LEU A 371 16.26 1.21 14.02
N VAL A 372 14.93 1.17 14.21
CA VAL A 372 14.33 1.17 15.55
C VAL A 372 14.81 -0.05 16.34
N GLY A 373 14.80 -1.24 15.72
CA GLY A 373 15.28 -2.48 16.35
C GLY A 373 16.76 -2.38 16.76
N LEU A 374 17.62 -1.95 15.85
CA LEU A 374 19.04 -1.78 16.10
C LEU A 374 19.31 -0.81 17.26
N ILE A 375 18.59 0.31 17.32
CA ILE A 375 18.78 1.28 18.42
C ILE A 375 18.32 0.66 19.75
N LEU A 376 17.19 -0.05 19.79
CA LEU A 376 16.73 -0.72 21.01
C LEU A 376 17.72 -1.78 21.50
N ASP A 377 18.32 -2.54 20.60
CA ASP A 377 19.33 -3.55 20.95
C ASP A 377 20.64 -2.89 21.47
N LEU A 378 21.10 -1.82 20.84
CA LEU A 378 22.27 -1.05 21.28
C LEU A 378 22.09 -0.39 22.66
N ARG A 379 20.85 -0.14 23.07
CA ARG A 379 20.52 0.40 24.40
C ARG A 379 20.37 -0.68 25.49
N GLY A 380 20.74 -1.90 25.20
CA GLY A 380 20.79 -2.99 26.19
C GLY A 380 19.52 -3.83 26.28
N GLY A 381 18.56 -3.67 25.35
CA GLY A 381 17.41 -4.55 25.21
C GLY A 381 16.33 -4.45 26.30
N ALA A 382 16.49 -3.54 27.28
CA ALA A 382 15.52 -3.37 28.37
C ALA A 382 14.17 -2.81 27.91
N ARG A 383 14.13 -2.19 26.72
CA ARG A 383 12.94 -1.65 26.06
C ARG A 383 12.07 -0.76 26.94
N THR A 384 12.73 0.12 27.71
CA THR A 384 12.06 1.13 28.53
C THR A 384 11.42 2.22 27.67
N GLY A 385 10.57 3.05 28.27
CA GLY A 385 10.00 4.23 27.57
C GLY A 385 11.07 5.16 27.00
N GLY A 386 12.18 5.36 27.75
CA GLY A 386 13.31 6.15 27.28
C GLY A 386 14.05 5.56 26.08
N ASP A 387 14.12 4.23 25.99
CA ASP A 387 14.73 3.55 24.83
C ASP A 387 13.87 3.74 23.56
N PHE A 388 12.56 3.63 23.69
CA PHE A 388 11.64 3.91 22.59
C PHE A 388 11.66 5.38 22.15
N ILE A 389 11.79 6.34 23.07
CA ILE A 389 11.92 7.77 22.71
C ILE A 389 13.14 7.99 21.83
N VAL A 390 14.29 7.40 22.15
CA VAL A 390 15.52 7.52 21.36
C VAL A 390 15.35 6.80 20.01
N ALA A 391 14.80 5.58 20.00
CA ALA A 391 14.60 4.80 18.79
C ALA A 391 13.63 5.49 17.83
N PHE A 392 12.51 6.01 18.33
CA PHE A 392 11.56 6.78 17.51
C PHE A 392 12.06 8.16 17.14
N GLY A 393 12.97 8.76 17.91
CA GLY A 393 13.69 9.96 17.53
C GLY A 393 14.45 9.81 16.21
N ALA A 394 15.01 8.63 15.92
CA ALA A 394 15.65 8.32 14.65
C ALA A 394 14.67 8.34 13.46
N MET A 395 13.39 8.04 13.67
CA MET A 395 12.35 8.22 12.65
C MET A 395 12.21 9.68 12.24
N GLY A 396 12.35 10.60 13.20
CA GLY A 396 12.36 12.03 12.94
C GLY A 396 13.49 12.45 11.99
N VAL A 397 14.67 11.83 12.11
CA VAL A 397 15.79 12.06 11.18
C VAL A 397 15.43 11.57 9.78
N ILE A 398 14.82 10.38 9.65
CA ILE A 398 14.36 9.87 8.35
C ILE A 398 13.35 10.84 7.72
N ILE A 399 12.36 11.32 8.49
CA ILE A 399 11.38 12.30 8.01
C ILE A 399 12.10 13.57 7.54
N ALA A 400 13.02 14.11 8.33
CA ALA A 400 13.75 15.33 7.98
C ALA A 400 14.52 15.17 6.67
N VAL A 401 15.27 14.07 6.49
CA VAL A 401 16.02 13.78 5.27
C VAL A 401 15.09 13.67 4.07
N LEU A 402 13.99 12.93 4.18
CA LEU A 402 13.03 12.74 3.09
C LEU A 402 12.31 14.05 2.74
N VAL A 403 11.89 14.84 3.73
CA VAL A 403 11.20 16.13 3.51
C VAL A 403 12.15 17.17 2.92
N VAL A 404 13.39 17.28 3.40
CA VAL A 404 14.39 18.18 2.81
C VAL A 404 14.67 17.79 1.35
N SER A 405 14.88 16.50 1.08
CA SER A 405 15.07 15.98 -0.27
C SER A 405 13.85 16.27 -1.16
N LEU A 406 12.64 16.07 -0.65
CA LEU A 406 11.38 16.39 -1.31
C LEU A 406 11.30 17.86 -1.70
N LEU A 407 11.64 18.78 -0.78
CA LEU A 407 11.63 20.22 -1.03
C LEU A 407 12.66 20.62 -2.10
N ILE A 408 13.86 20.03 -2.08
CA ILE A 408 14.91 20.30 -3.07
C ILE A 408 14.47 19.84 -4.47
N VAL A 409 13.96 18.63 -4.58
CA VAL A 409 13.60 18.04 -5.87
C VAL A 409 12.34 18.70 -6.43
N SER A 410 11.35 19.01 -5.58
CA SER A 410 10.09 19.63 -5.99
C SER A 410 10.25 21.05 -6.55
N ARG A 411 11.22 21.85 -6.05
CA ARG A 411 11.53 23.19 -6.60
C ARG A 411 11.91 23.16 -8.08
N ARG A 412 12.35 22.04 -8.60
CA ARG A 412 12.79 21.86 -9.99
C ARG A 412 11.76 21.11 -10.85
N LEU A 413 10.54 20.92 -10.33
CA LEU A 413 9.41 20.42 -11.12
C LEU A 413 8.89 21.56 -11.99
N HIS A 414 9.20 21.50 -13.28
CA HIS A 414 8.55 22.36 -14.26
C HIS A 414 7.38 21.59 -14.89
N PRO A 415 6.20 22.22 -15.07
CA PRO A 415 5.13 21.62 -15.85
C PRO A 415 5.68 21.23 -17.23
N GLN A 416 5.60 19.97 -17.60
CA GLN A 416 5.95 19.57 -18.97
C GLN A 416 4.90 20.19 -19.91
N VAL A 417 5.30 21.22 -20.64
CA VAL A 417 4.52 21.78 -21.75
C VAL A 417 4.35 20.68 -22.79
N GLY A 418 3.13 20.19 -22.97
CA GLY A 418 2.84 19.23 -24.03
C GLY A 418 2.11 17.94 -23.67
N ILE A 419 1.74 17.70 -22.40
CA ILE A 419 0.73 16.69 -22.07
C ILE A 419 -0.63 17.40 -22.18
N PRO A 420 -1.53 17.00 -23.11
CA PRO A 420 -2.87 17.58 -23.15
C PRO A 420 -3.54 17.28 -21.79
N GLN A 421 -3.75 18.30 -20.99
CA GLN A 421 -4.69 18.22 -19.89
C GLN A 421 -6.06 18.20 -20.56
N GLU A 422 -6.63 17.01 -20.74
CA GLU A 422 -8.03 16.89 -21.10
C GLU A 422 -8.83 17.50 -19.94
N SER A 423 -9.32 18.72 -20.20
CA SER A 423 -10.28 19.47 -19.39
C SER A 423 -11.62 18.72 -19.24
#